data_6b563065e1a5b9d1f3ee8f7c851473ee
#
_entry.id   6b563065e1a5b9d1f3ee8f7c851473ee
#
_cell.length_a   1.000
_cell.length_b   1.000
_cell.length_c   1.000
_cell.angle_alpha   90.00
_cell.angle_beta   90.00
_cell.angle_gamma   90.00
#
_symmetry.space_group_name_H-M   'P 1'
#
loop_
_entity.id
_entity.type
_entity.pdbx_description
1 polymer ?
#
loop_
_entity_poly.entity_id
_entity_poly.type
_entity_poly.pdbx_seq_one_letter_code
_entity_poly.pdbx_strand_id
1 'polypeptide(L)'
;MAICLLSVVTVFTACNSDEVSNIPTLSVFGPSPALRGGVVKFIGTNLDKVTSIILPNNLEVTDITKTSSTEISITIPQGAQPGLLTLKTSSGDIKTKTPLTFSEPITIDKYTTTSVKAGNVFTLEGDYLNLIAQVIFTDGAVVDSANFVSKTRKKIEVYVPITAKTGKVAVSNGATIPVLVYTADVATITIPVVASIAPYTSVKPGNTITIMGTDLNLVKKLTIPGDNGETAFTLNSGKTAITAILPDNVKDGVVTLTTFSGIIITAGNSLEVAFPSASTVAPSPVKNGAELTISGTNLELVKSVKFPNVSNAATEFNSQSATEIKLTVPVAAQAGTLLLTAASGKTSSVAYTLVMPSVVSTSASIIGGQALTLNGTDLDLVSSASFDGSSETVSITSQTTDAIVIIIPNTIVGNAKINFTCKNGTAIQATSVTVTPTSLAYITAMNSSGNQGETLTLIGGNLDKIISVTLAGKSLTWVNSGSSIMFIVIPSNCTPGNQQLVITTAGGTTSYTLKVIGTGPTITAIWKGSQDMGSWSGYIQLSDASLFSSVVIGDQILVTVDPTSISSSSQGSFKNGSSWGAIASGTDYFTITGDFTLNVTFDILPQLQSSGLIIGGQKYIATKVSIVH
;
A
#
# COMPACT_ATOMS: atom_id res chain seq x y z
N MET A 1 21.70 -56.29 -47.20
CA MET A 1 21.60 -57.80 -47.20
C MET A 1 20.16 -58.15 -47.52
N ALA A 2 19.97 -58.53 -48.73
CA ALA A 2 19.22 -59.67 -49.29
C ALA A 2 17.70 -59.61 -49.00
N ILE A 3 16.90 -59.24 -49.97
CA ILE A 3 16.27 -60.13 -51.03
C ILE A 3 15.35 -61.18 -50.40
N CYS A 4 14.03 -61.04 -50.66
CA CYS A 4 13.30 -62.19 -51.22
C CYS A 4 12.06 -61.70 -52.01
N LEU A 5 12.15 -61.85 -53.28
CA LEU A 5 11.08 -61.87 -54.29
C LEU A 5 10.21 -63.09 -54.05
N LEU A 6 8.89 -62.96 -54.10
CA LEU A 6 8.04 -64.10 -54.50
C LEU A 6 6.88 -63.62 -55.35
N SER A 7 7.00 -63.83 -56.62
CA SER A 7 5.95 -63.69 -57.62
C SER A 7 4.95 -64.86 -57.52
N VAL A 8 3.66 -64.49 -57.43
CA VAL A 8 2.58 -65.44 -57.77
C VAL A 8 1.75 -64.80 -58.88
N VAL A 9 1.91 -65.31 -60.07
CA VAL A 9 1.03 -65.08 -61.21
C VAL A 9 -0.19 -65.98 -61.03
N THR A 10 -1.37 -65.40 -60.85
CA THR A 10 -2.60 -66.15 -61.18
C THR A 10 -3.37 -65.31 -62.21
N VAL A 11 -3.36 -65.87 -63.41
CA VAL A 11 -4.22 -65.48 -64.53
C VAL A 11 -5.62 -65.96 -64.23
N PHE A 12 -6.55 -64.99 -64.02
CA PHE A 12 -7.96 -65.26 -64.23
C PHE A 12 -8.46 -64.34 -65.34
N THR A 13 -8.71 -64.94 -66.49
CA THR A 13 -9.56 -64.39 -67.51
C THR A 13 -11.02 -64.45 -67.03
N ALA A 14 -11.55 -63.30 -66.66
CA ALA A 14 -13.00 -63.11 -66.61
C ALA A 14 -13.30 -61.91 -67.47
N CYS A 15 -13.81 -62.17 -68.66
CA CYS A 15 -14.55 -61.19 -69.43
C CYS A 15 -15.79 -60.79 -68.62
N ASN A 16 -15.80 -59.58 -68.06
CA ASN A 16 -17.02 -58.92 -67.67
C ASN A 16 -17.05 -57.61 -68.44
N SER A 17 -18.17 -57.41 -69.12
CA SER A 17 -18.53 -56.16 -69.75
C SER A 17 -18.38 -55.05 -68.78
N ASP A 18 -17.36 -54.20 -68.98
CA ASP A 18 -17.23 -52.92 -68.25
C ASP A 18 -18.47 -52.07 -68.55
N GLU A 19 -19.48 -52.19 -67.69
CA GLU A 19 -20.40 -51.06 -67.56
C GLU A 19 -19.55 -49.88 -67.11
N VAL A 20 -19.18 -49.03 -68.05
CA VAL A 20 -18.49 -47.77 -67.76
C VAL A 20 -19.39 -47.03 -66.81
N SER A 21 -19.06 -47.07 -65.52
CA SER A 21 -19.81 -46.33 -64.50
C SER A 21 -19.95 -44.87 -64.97
N ASN A 22 -21.16 -44.47 -65.20
CA ASN A 22 -21.49 -43.17 -65.73
C ASN A 22 -21.47 -42.11 -64.59
N ILE A 23 -21.03 -42.50 -63.39
CA ILE A 23 -20.96 -41.67 -62.19
C ILE A 23 -19.66 -40.86 -62.23
N PRO A 24 -19.73 -39.54 -62.06
CA PRO A 24 -18.56 -38.70 -61.97
C PRO A 24 -17.73 -38.99 -60.70
N THR A 25 -16.42 -39.14 -60.87
CA THR A 25 -15.51 -39.29 -59.72
C THR A 25 -14.35 -38.29 -59.84
N LEU A 26 -13.85 -37.79 -58.69
CA LEU A 26 -12.69 -36.91 -58.61
C LEU A 26 -11.53 -37.71 -58.03
N SER A 27 -10.41 -37.80 -58.79
CA SER A 27 -9.18 -38.46 -58.37
C SER A 27 -8.23 -37.46 -57.68
N VAL A 28 -8.03 -36.31 -58.29
CA VAL A 28 -7.11 -35.28 -57.82
C VAL A 28 -7.53 -33.91 -58.36
N PHE A 29 -7.17 -32.88 -57.67
CA PHE A 29 -7.24 -31.51 -58.16
C PHE A 29 -5.96 -30.75 -57.80
N GLY A 30 -5.65 -29.71 -58.59
CA GLY A 30 -4.48 -28.88 -58.33
C GLY A 30 -4.23 -27.82 -59.39
N PRO A 31 -3.32 -26.90 -59.10
CA PRO A 31 -2.46 -26.85 -57.92
C PRO A 31 -3.20 -26.46 -56.62
N SER A 32 -2.74 -26.99 -55.50
CA SER A 32 -3.06 -26.53 -54.17
C SER A 32 -1.78 -26.58 -53.34
N PRO A 33 -1.20 -25.43 -52.97
CA PRO A 33 -1.75 -24.06 -53.04
C PRO A 33 -1.92 -23.53 -54.46
N ALA A 34 -3.01 -22.80 -54.69
CA ALA A 34 -3.33 -22.09 -55.93
C ALA A 34 -3.09 -20.59 -55.82
N LEU A 35 -3.22 -19.86 -56.93
CA LEU A 35 -3.31 -18.39 -56.97
C LEU A 35 -4.77 -18.00 -57.25
N ARG A 36 -5.30 -16.97 -56.61
CA ARG A 36 -6.55 -16.35 -57.05
C ARG A 36 -6.37 -15.72 -58.42
N GLY A 37 -7.34 -15.97 -59.30
CA GLY A 37 -7.19 -15.68 -60.74
C GLY A 37 -6.38 -16.70 -61.54
N GLY A 38 -5.77 -17.67 -60.84
CA GLY A 38 -5.08 -18.81 -61.48
C GLY A 38 -6.06 -19.96 -61.84
N VAL A 39 -5.59 -20.89 -62.65
CA VAL A 39 -6.38 -22.03 -63.06
C VAL A 39 -6.10 -23.23 -62.16
N VAL A 40 -7.17 -23.86 -61.68
CA VAL A 40 -7.13 -25.14 -60.95
C VAL A 40 -7.78 -26.23 -61.81
N LYS A 41 -7.08 -27.30 -61.99
CA LYS A 41 -7.53 -28.47 -62.76
C LYS A 41 -8.07 -29.54 -61.83
N PHE A 42 -9.07 -30.27 -62.31
CA PHE A 42 -9.67 -31.42 -61.66
C PHE A 42 -9.53 -32.61 -62.61
N ILE A 43 -9.04 -33.70 -62.13
CA ILE A 43 -8.82 -34.93 -62.88
C ILE A 43 -9.60 -36.07 -62.24
N GLY A 44 -10.35 -36.81 -63.05
CA GLY A 44 -11.21 -37.89 -62.59
C GLY A 44 -11.86 -38.64 -63.73
N THR A 45 -13.09 -39.09 -63.54
CA THR A 45 -13.88 -39.75 -64.61
C THR A 45 -15.23 -39.04 -64.73
N ASN A 46 -15.75 -38.94 -65.96
CA ASN A 46 -17.05 -38.34 -66.28
C ASN A 46 -17.21 -36.88 -65.74
N LEU A 47 -16.11 -36.15 -65.61
CA LEU A 47 -16.10 -34.79 -65.09
C LEU A 47 -16.76 -33.77 -66.04
N ASP A 48 -16.98 -34.11 -67.30
CA ASP A 48 -17.78 -33.33 -68.27
C ASP A 48 -19.22 -33.11 -67.78
N LYS A 49 -19.72 -33.93 -66.84
CA LYS A 49 -21.04 -33.83 -66.20
C LYS A 49 -21.08 -32.86 -65.02
N VAL A 50 -19.97 -32.30 -64.59
CA VAL A 50 -19.94 -31.27 -63.56
C VAL A 50 -20.60 -30.00 -64.11
N THR A 51 -21.55 -29.44 -63.34
CA THR A 51 -22.34 -28.26 -63.72
C THR A 51 -21.82 -26.99 -63.04
N SER A 52 -21.37 -27.12 -61.81
CA SER A 52 -20.72 -26.01 -61.07
C SER A 52 -19.78 -26.57 -60.02
N ILE A 53 -18.89 -25.71 -59.55
CA ILE A 53 -17.98 -25.99 -58.42
C ILE A 53 -18.24 -24.95 -57.35
N ILE A 54 -18.60 -25.42 -56.15
CA ILE A 54 -18.82 -24.61 -54.96
C ILE A 54 -17.51 -24.53 -54.17
N LEU A 55 -16.99 -23.35 -54.05
CA LEU A 55 -15.86 -23.00 -53.16
C LEU A 55 -16.39 -22.66 -51.76
N PRO A 56 -15.51 -22.62 -50.72
CA PRO A 56 -15.88 -22.16 -49.40
C PRO A 56 -16.63 -20.82 -49.42
N ASN A 57 -17.47 -20.57 -48.42
CA ASN A 57 -18.45 -19.45 -48.31
C ASN A 57 -19.50 -19.46 -49.43
N ASN A 58 -19.85 -20.64 -49.94
CA ASN A 58 -20.87 -20.85 -50.99
C ASN A 58 -20.59 -20.02 -52.27
N LEU A 59 -19.33 -19.79 -52.57
CA LEU A 59 -18.92 -19.10 -53.81
C LEU A 59 -19.01 -20.11 -54.95
N GLU A 60 -20.04 -19.99 -55.79
CA GLU A 60 -20.30 -20.88 -56.89
C GLU A 60 -19.57 -20.43 -58.17
N VAL A 61 -18.90 -21.35 -58.84
CA VAL A 61 -18.23 -21.15 -60.13
C VAL A 61 -18.91 -22.04 -61.15
N THR A 62 -19.57 -21.42 -62.12
CA THR A 62 -20.28 -22.09 -63.23
C THR A 62 -19.48 -22.07 -64.55
N ASP A 63 -18.48 -21.14 -64.65
CA ASP A 63 -17.57 -21.09 -65.80
C ASP A 63 -16.51 -22.17 -65.65
N ILE A 64 -16.84 -23.35 -66.23
CA ILE A 64 -15.98 -24.53 -66.21
C ILE A 64 -15.46 -24.82 -67.58
N THR A 65 -14.14 -24.78 -67.75
CA THR A 65 -13.50 -25.26 -68.97
C THR A 65 -13.46 -26.78 -68.94
N LYS A 66 -14.19 -27.42 -69.84
CA LYS A 66 -14.24 -28.90 -69.96
C LYS A 66 -13.27 -29.32 -71.09
N THR A 67 -12.08 -29.79 -70.67
CA THR A 67 -11.04 -30.22 -71.59
C THR A 67 -11.31 -31.63 -72.13
N SER A 68 -11.84 -32.51 -71.27
CA SER A 68 -12.25 -33.88 -71.60
C SER A 68 -13.25 -34.41 -70.56
N SER A 69 -13.71 -35.64 -70.72
CA SER A 69 -14.49 -36.35 -69.68
C SER A 69 -13.64 -36.67 -68.43
N THR A 70 -12.30 -36.54 -68.50
CA THR A 70 -11.40 -36.82 -67.39
C THR A 70 -10.72 -35.58 -66.83
N GLU A 71 -10.82 -34.42 -67.49
CA GLU A 71 -10.22 -33.16 -67.04
C GLU A 71 -11.14 -31.98 -67.26
N ILE A 72 -11.36 -31.24 -66.17
CA ILE A 72 -12.00 -29.92 -66.18
C ILE A 72 -11.14 -28.92 -65.43
N SER A 73 -11.36 -27.66 -65.67
CA SER A 73 -10.67 -26.60 -64.93
C SER A 73 -11.56 -25.41 -64.71
N ILE A 74 -11.24 -24.64 -63.70
CA ILE A 74 -11.84 -23.35 -63.36
C ILE A 74 -10.78 -22.30 -63.13
N THR A 75 -11.11 -21.06 -63.39
CA THR A 75 -10.33 -19.92 -62.91
C THR A 75 -10.81 -19.59 -61.48
N ILE A 76 -9.90 -19.54 -60.53
CA ILE A 76 -10.23 -19.25 -59.16
C ILE A 76 -10.63 -17.78 -59.00
N PRO A 77 -11.86 -17.47 -58.54
CA PRO A 77 -12.30 -16.10 -58.29
C PRO A 77 -11.45 -15.38 -57.24
N GLN A 78 -11.36 -14.03 -57.30
CA GLN A 78 -10.61 -13.24 -56.32
C GLN A 78 -11.14 -13.34 -54.90
N GLY A 79 -12.46 -13.61 -54.73
CA GLY A 79 -13.10 -13.77 -53.42
C GLY A 79 -13.00 -15.17 -52.82
N ALA A 80 -12.34 -16.14 -53.51
CA ALA A 80 -12.24 -17.52 -53.03
C ALA A 80 -11.55 -17.60 -51.65
N GLN A 81 -12.07 -18.48 -50.78
CA GLN A 81 -11.50 -18.76 -49.45
C GLN A 81 -10.90 -20.18 -49.44
N PRO A 82 -9.88 -20.47 -48.59
CA PRO A 82 -9.35 -21.79 -48.43
C PRO A 82 -10.39 -22.75 -47.82
N GLY A 83 -10.38 -24.02 -48.25
CA GLY A 83 -11.25 -25.05 -47.73
C GLY A 83 -11.61 -26.12 -48.75
N LEU A 84 -12.54 -27.01 -48.38
CA LEU A 84 -12.99 -28.11 -49.24
C LEU A 84 -13.90 -27.59 -50.36
N LEU A 85 -13.74 -28.13 -51.54
CA LEU A 85 -14.56 -27.82 -52.72
C LEU A 85 -15.64 -28.86 -52.89
N THR A 86 -16.79 -28.43 -53.48
CA THR A 86 -17.86 -29.35 -53.86
C THR A 86 -18.15 -29.22 -55.36
N LEU A 87 -17.98 -30.29 -56.11
CA LEU A 87 -18.34 -30.35 -57.49
C LEU A 87 -19.82 -30.81 -57.58
N LYS A 88 -20.64 -30.02 -58.19
CA LYS A 88 -22.05 -30.33 -58.40
C LYS A 88 -22.24 -31.14 -59.67
N THR A 89 -22.95 -32.25 -59.57
CA THR A 89 -23.33 -33.07 -60.71
C THR A 89 -24.77 -33.53 -60.62
N SER A 90 -25.37 -33.96 -61.72
CA SER A 90 -26.73 -34.56 -61.74
C SER A 90 -26.82 -35.88 -60.96
N SER A 91 -25.66 -36.53 -60.69
CA SER A 91 -25.58 -37.82 -59.99
C SER A 91 -25.22 -37.67 -58.50
N GLY A 92 -25.16 -36.41 -57.98
CA GLY A 92 -24.81 -36.07 -56.60
C GLY A 92 -23.55 -35.21 -56.51
N ASP A 93 -23.30 -34.74 -55.29
CA ASP A 93 -22.18 -33.79 -54.98
C ASP A 93 -20.89 -34.60 -54.72
N ILE A 94 -19.77 -34.17 -55.30
CA ILE A 94 -18.44 -34.69 -55.00
C ILE A 94 -17.68 -33.67 -54.16
N LYS A 95 -17.31 -34.03 -52.94
CA LYS A 95 -16.50 -33.17 -52.07
C LYS A 95 -15.04 -33.58 -52.18
N THR A 96 -14.14 -32.60 -52.25
CA THR A 96 -12.69 -32.85 -52.20
C THR A 96 -12.27 -33.40 -50.85
N LYS A 97 -11.30 -34.32 -50.81
CA LYS A 97 -10.72 -34.88 -49.59
C LYS A 97 -9.72 -33.96 -48.93
N THR A 98 -9.08 -33.09 -49.71
CA THR A 98 -8.10 -32.11 -49.26
C THR A 98 -8.62 -30.70 -49.53
N PRO A 99 -8.28 -29.70 -48.69
CA PRO A 99 -8.68 -28.32 -48.92
C PRO A 99 -7.87 -27.70 -50.06
N LEU A 100 -8.53 -26.82 -50.82
CA LEU A 100 -7.83 -25.83 -51.64
C LEU A 100 -7.16 -24.82 -50.71
N THR A 101 -5.87 -24.57 -50.92
CA THR A 101 -5.10 -23.57 -50.22
C THR A 101 -4.56 -22.52 -51.22
N PHE A 102 -4.12 -21.39 -50.74
CA PHE A 102 -3.60 -20.32 -51.59
C PHE A 102 -2.13 -19.99 -51.22
N SER A 103 -1.32 -19.72 -52.27
CA SER A 103 0.03 -19.22 -52.12
C SER A 103 0.16 -18.00 -53.02
N GLU A 104 -0.10 -16.85 -52.46
CA GLU A 104 -0.05 -15.59 -53.18
C GLU A 104 1.24 -14.87 -52.77
N PRO A 105 2.16 -14.61 -53.68
CA PRO A 105 3.42 -13.90 -53.39
C PRO A 105 3.14 -12.41 -53.22
N ILE A 106 2.53 -12.06 -52.10
CA ILE A 106 2.34 -10.65 -51.74
C ILE A 106 3.71 -10.04 -51.52
N THR A 107 3.99 -8.93 -52.23
CA THR A 107 5.25 -8.20 -52.08
C THR A 107 4.96 -6.75 -51.71
N ILE A 108 5.90 -6.13 -51.01
CA ILE A 108 5.99 -4.68 -50.82
C ILE A 108 7.34 -4.28 -51.42
N ASP A 109 7.29 -3.56 -52.54
CA ASP A 109 8.47 -3.17 -53.30
C ASP A 109 8.88 -1.74 -52.96
N LYS A 110 7.89 -0.87 -52.72
CA LYS A 110 8.08 0.54 -52.31
C LYS A 110 7.03 0.95 -51.29
N TYR A 111 7.35 1.93 -50.51
CA TYR A 111 6.44 2.52 -49.52
C TYR A 111 6.90 3.96 -49.20
N THR A 112 6.05 4.72 -48.48
CA THR A 112 6.40 6.09 -48.04
C THR A 112 7.60 6.01 -47.08
N THR A 113 8.78 6.50 -47.56
CA THR A 113 10.04 6.50 -46.78
C THR A 113 10.29 7.84 -46.08
N THR A 114 9.62 8.91 -46.50
CA THR A 114 9.67 10.20 -45.80
C THR A 114 8.85 10.16 -44.51
N SER A 115 9.23 10.99 -43.52
CA SER A 115 8.44 11.09 -42.30
C SER A 115 6.99 11.50 -42.64
N VAL A 116 6.03 10.75 -42.15
CA VAL A 116 4.61 10.95 -42.42
C VAL A 116 3.85 11.24 -41.12
N LYS A 117 2.93 12.19 -41.19
CA LYS A 117 2.10 12.59 -40.06
C LYS A 117 0.83 11.75 -39.98
N ALA A 118 0.33 11.52 -38.77
CA ALA A 118 -1.01 10.95 -38.56
C ALA A 118 -2.07 11.75 -39.34
N GLY A 119 -2.97 11.06 -40.01
CA GLY A 119 -4.00 11.63 -40.89
C GLY A 119 -3.52 11.91 -42.33
N ASN A 120 -2.22 11.82 -42.60
CA ASN A 120 -1.72 11.88 -43.98
C ASN A 120 -1.73 10.50 -44.63
N VAL A 121 -1.62 10.48 -45.97
CA VAL A 121 -1.62 9.24 -46.74
C VAL A 121 -0.25 8.55 -46.65
N PHE A 122 -0.28 7.26 -46.31
CA PHE A 122 0.82 6.34 -46.41
C PHE A 122 0.58 5.39 -47.59
N THR A 123 1.54 5.31 -48.48
CA THR A 123 1.44 4.56 -49.72
C THR A 123 2.31 3.31 -49.63
N LEU A 124 1.77 2.16 -50.08
CA LEU A 124 2.46 0.89 -50.29
C LEU A 124 2.31 0.50 -51.76
N GLU A 125 3.41 0.15 -52.40
CA GLU A 125 3.44 -0.38 -53.78
C GLU A 125 4.10 -1.75 -53.78
N GLY A 126 3.56 -2.68 -54.59
CA GLY A 126 4.04 -4.06 -54.65
C GLY A 126 3.22 -4.92 -55.62
N ASP A 127 3.03 -6.17 -55.30
CA ASP A 127 2.13 -7.07 -56.05
C ASP A 127 1.17 -7.83 -55.12
N TYR A 128 0.05 -8.25 -55.68
CA TYR A 128 -1.07 -8.90 -54.97
C TYR A 128 -1.63 -8.12 -53.81
N LEU A 129 -1.44 -6.81 -53.77
CA LEU A 129 -1.95 -5.92 -52.71
C LEU A 129 -3.49 -5.84 -52.68
N ASN A 130 -4.17 -6.21 -53.80
CA ASN A 130 -5.64 -6.37 -53.80
C ASN A 130 -6.17 -7.39 -52.80
N LEU A 131 -5.31 -8.32 -52.37
CA LEU A 131 -5.67 -9.35 -51.40
C LEU A 131 -5.52 -8.91 -49.92
N ILE A 132 -4.95 -7.77 -49.71
CA ILE A 132 -4.72 -7.23 -48.38
C ILE A 132 -6.04 -6.83 -47.72
N ALA A 133 -6.28 -7.34 -46.54
CA ALA A 133 -7.42 -6.96 -45.67
C ALA A 133 -7.04 -5.89 -44.65
N GLN A 134 -5.77 -5.83 -44.25
CA GLN A 134 -5.32 -4.91 -43.20
C GLN A 134 -3.92 -4.36 -43.49
N VAL A 135 -3.73 -3.09 -43.16
CA VAL A 135 -2.42 -2.46 -43.00
C VAL A 135 -2.18 -2.24 -41.51
N ILE A 136 -1.11 -2.79 -40.99
CA ILE A 136 -0.79 -2.85 -39.56
C ILE A 136 0.47 -2.03 -39.31
N PHE A 137 0.32 -0.89 -38.63
CA PHE A 137 1.43 -0.10 -38.14
C PHE A 137 2.00 -0.71 -36.84
N THR A 138 3.20 -0.35 -36.52
CA THR A 138 3.88 -0.84 -35.30
C THR A 138 3.01 -0.64 -34.06
N ASP A 139 3.06 -1.60 -33.12
CA ASP A 139 2.26 -1.67 -31.89
C ASP A 139 0.73 -1.78 -32.12
N GLY A 140 0.35 -2.33 -33.29
CA GLY A 140 -1.01 -2.79 -33.49
C GLY A 140 -2.02 -1.73 -33.91
N ALA A 141 -1.59 -0.57 -34.42
CA ALA A 141 -2.51 0.36 -35.06
C ALA A 141 -2.90 -0.19 -36.44
N VAL A 142 -4.14 -0.68 -36.57
CA VAL A 142 -4.64 -1.39 -37.77
C VAL A 142 -5.56 -0.48 -38.55
N VAL A 143 -5.41 -0.53 -39.89
CA VAL A 143 -6.34 0.03 -40.84
C VAL A 143 -6.93 -1.14 -41.65
N ASP A 144 -8.22 -1.38 -41.51
CA ASP A 144 -8.94 -2.40 -42.28
C ASP A 144 -9.22 -1.90 -43.71
N SER A 145 -9.35 -2.85 -44.63
CA SER A 145 -9.51 -2.54 -46.07
C SER A 145 -10.71 -1.68 -46.42
N ALA A 146 -11.75 -1.68 -45.57
CA ALA A 146 -12.90 -0.79 -45.68
C ALA A 146 -12.55 0.69 -45.50
N ASN A 147 -11.44 0.99 -44.83
CA ASN A 147 -10.94 2.31 -44.52
C ASN A 147 -9.71 2.71 -45.38
N PHE A 148 -9.39 1.93 -46.43
CA PHE A 148 -8.31 2.30 -47.33
C PHE A 148 -8.75 3.47 -48.22
N VAL A 149 -7.84 4.40 -48.43
CA VAL A 149 -8.03 5.51 -49.36
C VAL A 149 -8.13 4.98 -50.80
N SER A 150 -7.24 4.05 -51.13
CA SER A 150 -7.29 3.31 -52.40
C SER A 150 -6.68 1.91 -52.23
N LYS A 151 -7.18 0.96 -53.06
CA LYS A 151 -6.63 -0.39 -53.10
C LYS A 151 -6.69 -0.93 -54.53
N THR A 152 -5.54 -1.28 -55.07
CA THR A 152 -5.38 -1.97 -56.33
C THR A 152 -4.44 -3.17 -56.15
N ARG A 153 -4.22 -3.96 -57.21
CA ARG A 153 -3.23 -5.03 -57.16
C ARG A 153 -1.81 -4.53 -56.88
N LYS A 154 -1.48 -3.32 -57.35
CA LYS A 154 -0.12 -2.76 -57.28
C LYS A 154 0.09 -1.72 -56.22
N LYS A 155 -1.01 -1.17 -55.63
CA LYS A 155 -0.92 -0.03 -54.72
C LYS A 155 -2.01 -0.07 -53.66
N ILE A 156 -1.63 0.26 -52.44
CA ILE A 156 -2.53 0.59 -51.34
C ILE A 156 -2.19 1.98 -50.80
N GLU A 157 -3.21 2.75 -50.49
CA GLU A 157 -3.11 4.03 -49.79
C GLU A 157 -3.99 3.98 -48.55
N VAL A 158 -3.43 4.36 -47.41
CA VAL A 158 -4.15 4.45 -46.15
C VAL A 158 -3.86 5.75 -45.44
N TYR A 159 -4.80 6.29 -44.68
CA TYR A 159 -4.46 7.32 -43.72
C TYR A 159 -3.70 6.74 -42.54
N VAL A 160 -2.59 7.38 -42.16
CA VAL A 160 -1.84 6.99 -40.96
C VAL A 160 -2.72 7.16 -39.72
N PRO A 161 -2.98 6.10 -38.94
CA PRO A 161 -3.74 6.21 -37.71
C PRO A 161 -3.08 7.14 -36.68
N ILE A 162 -3.87 7.86 -35.90
CA ILE A 162 -3.36 8.77 -34.86
C ILE A 162 -2.55 8.03 -33.77
N THR A 163 -2.77 6.73 -33.63
CA THR A 163 -2.08 5.85 -32.70
C THR A 163 -0.84 5.19 -33.29
N ALA A 164 -0.56 5.39 -34.57
CA ALA A 164 0.58 4.77 -35.25
C ALA A 164 1.92 5.24 -34.65
N LYS A 165 2.88 4.30 -34.59
CA LYS A 165 4.25 4.54 -34.13
C LYS A 165 5.25 4.30 -35.27
N THR A 166 6.40 4.91 -35.14
CA THR A 166 7.56 4.64 -36.00
C THR A 166 7.94 3.16 -35.88
N GLY A 167 8.07 2.48 -37.01
CA GLY A 167 8.42 1.08 -37.08
C GLY A 167 8.11 0.47 -38.42
N LYS A 168 8.30 -0.84 -38.58
CA LYS A 168 7.93 -1.56 -39.80
C LYS A 168 6.42 -1.66 -39.91
N VAL A 169 5.92 -1.37 -41.12
CA VAL A 169 4.50 -1.54 -41.43
C VAL A 169 4.29 -2.92 -42.05
N ALA A 170 3.29 -3.64 -41.59
CA ALA A 170 2.89 -4.92 -42.17
C ALA A 170 1.61 -4.78 -42.98
N VAL A 171 1.48 -5.61 -43.98
CA VAL A 171 0.21 -5.87 -44.63
C VAL A 171 -0.24 -7.30 -44.30
N SER A 172 -1.54 -7.50 -44.15
CA SER A 172 -2.15 -8.79 -43.80
C SER A 172 -3.29 -9.11 -44.76
N ASN A 173 -3.40 -10.37 -45.17
CA ASN A 173 -4.53 -10.86 -45.97
C ASN A 173 -5.79 -11.15 -45.13
N GLY A 174 -5.73 -10.99 -43.80
CA GLY A 174 -6.87 -11.20 -42.92
C GLY A 174 -7.36 -12.66 -42.76
N ALA A 175 -6.57 -13.64 -43.19
CA ALA A 175 -6.90 -15.07 -43.03
C ALA A 175 -6.80 -15.48 -41.54
N THR A 176 -7.41 -16.61 -41.19
CA THR A 176 -7.31 -17.18 -39.80
C THR A 176 -5.85 -17.42 -39.40
N ILE A 177 -5.01 -17.81 -40.36
CA ILE A 177 -3.55 -17.82 -40.26
C ILE A 177 -3.08 -16.76 -41.26
N PRO A 178 -2.80 -15.53 -40.83
CA PRO A 178 -2.55 -14.44 -41.76
C PRO A 178 -1.16 -14.53 -42.39
N VAL A 179 -1.11 -14.19 -43.66
CA VAL A 179 0.16 -13.88 -44.34
C VAL A 179 0.51 -12.45 -43.96
N LEU A 180 1.66 -12.27 -43.33
CA LEU A 180 2.19 -10.96 -42.96
C LEU A 180 3.44 -10.66 -43.82
N VAL A 181 3.39 -9.52 -44.49
CA VAL A 181 4.53 -9.00 -45.25
C VAL A 181 4.88 -7.63 -44.70
N TYR A 182 6.14 -7.43 -44.33
CA TYR A 182 6.62 -6.21 -43.70
C TYR A 182 7.39 -5.35 -44.70
N THR A 183 7.35 -4.02 -44.47
CA THR A 183 8.26 -3.09 -45.16
C THR A 183 9.72 -3.44 -44.84
N ALA A 184 10.61 -3.23 -45.83
CA ALA A 184 12.05 -3.55 -45.65
C ALA A 184 12.65 -2.74 -44.49
N ASP A 185 12.40 -1.46 -44.45
CA ASP A 185 12.87 -0.54 -43.42
C ASP A 185 11.73 0.04 -42.60
N VAL A 186 12.08 0.83 -41.61
CA VAL A 186 11.18 1.52 -40.70
C VAL A 186 10.46 2.66 -41.39
N ALA A 187 9.14 2.75 -41.28
CA ALA A 187 8.36 3.92 -41.64
C ALA A 187 8.39 4.93 -40.48
N THR A 188 8.88 6.12 -40.73
CA THR A 188 8.98 7.17 -39.71
C THR A 188 7.65 7.90 -39.58
N ILE A 189 7.05 7.85 -38.37
CA ILE A 189 5.83 8.59 -38.04
C ILE A 189 6.22 9.85 -37.27
N THR A 190 5.73 10.99 -37.76
CA THR A 190 5.98 12.31 -37.14
C THR A 190 5.35 12.35 -35.73
N ILE A 191 6.13 12.74 -34.76
CA ILE A 191 5.70 13.04 -33.40
C ILE A 191 5.73 14.55 -33.13
N PRO A 192 4.99 15.07 -32.14
CA PRO A 192 5.09 16.47 -31.74
C PRO A 192 6.51 16.84 -31.33
N VAL A 193 6.90 18.08 -31.64
CA VAL A 193 8.15 18.64 -31.14
C VAL A 193 7.82 19.86 -30.28
N VAL A 194 8.27 19.84 -29.04
CA VAL A 194 8.16 20.97 -28.13
C VAL A 194 9.36 21.89 -28.32
N ALA A 195 9.10 23.16 -28.54
CA ALA A 195 10.13 24.21 -28.70
C ALA A 195 10.40 24.93 -27.38
N SER A 196 9.36 25.25 -26.63
CA SER A 196 9.49 25.96 -25.33
C SER A 196 8.27 25.77 -24.46
N ILE A 197 8.45 26.07 -23.17
CA ILE A 197 7.40 26.23 -22.15
C ILE A 197 7.61 27.56 -21.43
N ALA A 198 6.55 28.33 -21.22
CA ALA A 198 6.61 29.61 -20.49
C ALA A 198 5.27 29.96 -19.84
N PRO A 199 5.27 30.58 -18.64
CA PRO A 199 6.42 30.69 -17.72
C PRO A 199 6.81 29.33 -17.14
N TYR A 200 8.05 29.13 -16.74
CA TYR A 200 8.51 27.91 -16.09
C TYR A 200 9.22 28.17 -14.74
N THR A 201 9.59 29.42 -14.45
CA THR A 201 10.21 29.81 -13.18
C THR A 201 9.24 30.61 -12.31
N SER A 202 9.31 30.43 -11.00
CA SER A 202 8.48 31.12 -10.01
C SER A 202 6.97 31.01 -10.30
N VAL A 203 6.57 29.89 -10.87
CA VAL A 203 5.16 29.65 -11.21
C VAL A 203 4.33 29.35 -9.96
N LYS A 204 3.05 29.76 -9.98
CA LYS A 204 2.12 29.55 -8.88
C LYS A 204 0.93 28.71 -9.33
N PRO A 205 0.24 28.01 -8.42
CA PRO A 205 -1.08 27.44 -8.70
C PRO A 205 -2.00 28.48 -9.36
N GLY A 206 -2.79 28.03 -10.35
CA GLY A 206 -3.68 28.91 -11.11
C GLY A 206 -3.00 29.72 -12.21
N ASN A 207 -1.66 29.77 -12.28
CA ASN A 207 -1.00 30.39 -13.44
C ASN A 207 -1.26 29.60 -14.72
N THR A 208 -1.35 30.30 -15.82
CA THR A 208 -1.42 29.70 -17.15
C THR A 208 0.00 29.50 -17.69
N ILE A 209 0.30 28.30 -18.13
CA ILE A 209 1.51 27.98 -18.90
C ILE A 209 1.17 27.79 -20.37
N THR A 210 2.10 28.13 -21.24
CA THR A 210 2.00 27.90 -22.67
C THR A 210 3.17 27.05 -23.14
N ILE A 211 2.86 25.95 -23.81
CA ILE A 211 3.83 25.04 -24.43
C ILE A 211 3.77 25.30 -25.94
N MET A 212 4.86 25.78 -26.51
CA MET A 212 4.98 26.05 -27.94
C MET A 212 5.67 24.89 -28.65
N GLY A 213 5.27 24.61 -29.88
CA GLY A 213 5.85 23.52 -30.65
C GLY A 213 5.21 23.32 -32.01
N THR A 214 5.43 22.17 -32.60
CA THR A 214 4.80 21.73 -33.84
C THR A 214 4.03 20.44 -33.63
N ASP A 215 2.97 20.26 -34.40
CA ASP A 215 2.15 19.04 -34.40
C ASP A 215 1.52 18.71 -33.01
N LEU A 216 1.28 19.72 -32.19
CA LEU A 216 0.74 19.54 -30.82
C LEU A 216 -0.69 18.99 -30.82
N ASN A 217 -1.38 18.94 -31.95
CA ASN A 217 -2.66 18.22 -32.09
C ASN A 217 -2.55 16.70 -31.94
N LEU A 218 -1.34 16.16 -31.98
CA LEU A 218 -1.08 14.74 -31.72
C LEU A 218 -0.93 14.42 -30.22
N VAL A 219 -0.96 15.42 -29.35
CA VAL A 219 -0.95 15.26 -27.88
C VAL A 219 -2.34 14.84 -27.42
N LYS A 220 -2.39 13.74 -26.68
CA LYS A 220 -3.61 13.22 -26.07
C LYS A 220 -3.74 13.67 -24.62
N LYS A 221 -2.64 13.69 -23.90
CA LYS A 221 -2.61 13.93 -22.45
C LYS A 221 -1.47 14.85 -22.07
N LEU A 222 -1.75 15.79 -21.19
CA LEU A 222 -0.77 16.64 -20.50
C LEU A 222 -0.68 16.21 -19.04
N THR A 223 0.54 16.08 -18.52
CA THR A 223 0.78 15.78 -17.13
C THR A 223 1.72 16.82 -16.52
N ILE A 224 1.25 17.51 -15.50
CA ILE A 224 1.99 18.52 -14.74
C ILE A 224 2.50 17.85 -13.46
N PRO A 225 3.76 18.06 -13.06
CA PRO A 225 4.28 17.54 -11.80
C PRO A 225 3.42 17.95 -10.60
N GLY A 226 3.09 16.97 -9.75
CA GLY A 226 2.22 17.17 -8.59
C GLY A 226 0.75 16.90 -8.87
N ASP A 227 0.30 16.94 -10.11
CA ASP A 227 -1.06 16.52 -10.46
C ASP A 227 -1.18 14.99 -10.39
N ASN A 228 -2.24 14.51 -9.73
CA ASN A 228 -2.52 13.07 -9.62
C ASN A 228 -3.31 12.53 -10.83
N GLY A 229 -3.56 13.35 -11.82
CA GLY A 229 -4.43 13.03 -12.93
C GLY A 229 -3.90 13.48 -14.27
N GLU A 230 -4.84 13.93 -15.08
CA GLU A 230 -4.63 14.48 -16.40
C GLU A 230 -5.01 15.97 -16.36
N THR A 231 -4.05 16.84 -16.61
CA THR A 231 -4.32 18.28 -16.65
C THR A 231 -5.06 18.65 -17.94
N ALA A 232 -6.20 19.30 -17.81
CA ALA A 232 -6.93 19.85 -18.95
C ALA A 232 -6.10 20.92 -19.66
N PHE A 233 -6.15 20.91 -20.98
CA PHE A 233 -5.45 21.88 -21.80
C PHE A 233 -6.27 22.32 -23.01
N THR A 234 -5.91 23.43 -23.58
CA THR A 234 -6.47 23.94 -24.84
C THR A 234 -5.38 24.01 -25.90
N LEU A 235 -5.74 23.65 -27.12
CA LEU A 235 -4.86 23.72 -28.30
C LEU A 235 -5.30 24.91 -29.15
N ASN A 236 -4.35 25.75 -29.61
CA ASN A 236 -4.63 26.85 -30.51
C ASN A 236 -5.03 26.35 -31.92
N SER A 237 -5.67 27.19 -32.72
CA SER A 237 -6.09 26.85 -34.08
C SER A 237 -4.91 26.48 -35.02
N GLY A 238 -3.73 27.04 -34.77
CA GLY A 238 -2.50 26.74 -35.51
C GLY A 238 -1.83 25.42 -35.14
N LYS A 239 -2.32 24.72 -34.12
CA LYS A 239 -1.75 23.44 -33.61
C LYS A 239 -0.28 23.58 -33.14
N THR A 240 0.09 24.79 -32.74
CA THR A 240 1.46 25.17 -32.36
C THR A 240 1.60 25.61 -30.92
N ALA A 241 0.51 25.70 -30.16
CA ALA A 241 0.52 26.08 -28.76
C ALA A 241 -0.54 25.31 -27.97
N ILE A 242 -0.14 24.77 -26.85
CA ILE A 242 -0.99 24.22 -25.81
C ILE A 242 -0.95 25.17 -24.61
N THR A 243 -2.10 25.55 -24.08
CA THR A 243 -2.23 26.30 -22.83
C THR A 243 -2.92 25.45 -21.76
N ALA A 244 -2.40 25.52 -20.52
CA ALA A 244 -2.95 24.84 -19.39
C ALA A 244 -2.84 25.68 -18.12
N ILE A 245 -3.76 25.47 -17.18
CA ILE A 245 -3.74 26.11 -15.87
C ILE A 245 -3.04 25.16 -14.89
N LEU A 246 -2.09 25.69 -14.12
CA LEU A 246 -1.36 24.91 -13.12
C LEU A 246 -2.29 24.51 -11.97
N PRO A 247 -2.31 23.23 -11.56
CA PRO A 247 -3.12 22.75 -10.45
C PRO A 247 -2.62 23.26 -9.10
N ASP A 248 -3.46 23.17 -8.08
CA ASP A 248 -3.14 23.65 -6.72
C ASP A 248 -1.94 22.95 -6.10
N ASN A 249 -1.71 21.70 -6.44
CA ASN A 249 -0.64 20.86 -5.92
C ASN A 249 0.58 20.76 -6.86
N VAL A 250 0.70 21.70 -7.81
CA VAL A 250 1.86 21.76 -8.73
C VAL A 250 3.19 21.71 -7.97
N LYS A 251 4.13 20.92 -8.48
CA LYS A 251 5.49 20.74 -7.93
C LYS A 251 6.55 21.09 -8.97
N ASP A 252 7.77 21.24 -8.50
CA ASP A 252 8.93 21.30 -9.38
C ASP A 252 9.02 20.02 -10.22
N GLY A 253 9.41 20.17 -11.46
CA GLY A 253 9.62 19.03 -12.34
C GLY A 253 9.25 19.29 -13.79
N VAL A 254 9.46 18.28 -14.62
CA VAL A 254 9.27 18.37 -16.06
C VAL A 254 7.82 18.06 -16.41
N VAL A 255 7.20 18.95 -17.19
CA VAL A 255 5.89 18.72 -17.80
C VAL A 255 6.03 17.69 -18.92
N THR A 256 5.15 16.70 -18.94
CA THR A 256 5.16 15.66 -19.96
C THR A 256 3.88 15.67 -20.79
N LEU A 257 4.05 15.41 -22.08
CA LEU A 257 2.98 15.30 -23.04
C LEU A 257 2.95 13.86 -23.57
N THR A 258 1.82 13.18 -23.42
CA THR A 258 1.63 11.85 -23.98
C THR A 258 0.84 11.97 -25.28
N THR A 259 1.35 11.42 -26.35
CA THR A 259 0.68 11.41 -27.66
C THR A 259 -0.44 10.39 -27.73
N PHE A 260 -1.30 10.46 -28.75
CA PHE A 260 -2.27 9.41 -29.04
C PHE A 260 -1.61 8.06 -29.32
N SER A 261 -0.37 8.05 -29.82
CA SER A 261 0.43 6.84 -30.01
C SER A 261 1.10 6.35 -28.72
N GLY A 262 0.90 7.01 -27.58
CA GLY A 262 1.47 6.64 -26.28
C GLY A 262 2.94 7.05 -26.08
N ILE A 263 3.53 7.80 -26.99
CA ILE A 263 4.90 8.32 -26.83
C ILE A 263 4.86 9.48 -25.84
N ILE A 264 5.80 9.49 -24.89
CA ILE A 264 5.95 10.56 -23.91
C ILE A 264 7.03 11.53 -24.39
N ILE A 265 6.69 12.81 -24.41
CA ILE A 265 7.55 13.92 -24.78
C ILE A 265 7.67 14.86 -23.59
N THR A 266 8.84 15.42 -23.37
CA THR A 266 9.07 16.40 -22.30
C THR A 266 8.99 17.82 -22.84
N ALA A 267 8.53 18.75 -22.00
CA ALA A 267 8.39 20.16 -22.39
C ALA A 267 9.72 20.97 -22.38
N GLY A 268 10.85 20.32 -22.20
CA GLY A 268 12.17 20.93 -22.18
C GLY A 268 12.54 21.48 -20.80
N ASN A 269 12.14 22.69 -20.46
CA ASN A 269 12.44 23.27 -19.15
C ASN A 269 11.57 22.68 -18.05
N SER A 270 12.17 22.47 -16.88
CA SER A 270 11.48 22.10 -15.65
C SER A 270 10.70 23.27 -15.08
N LEU A 271 9.50 23.02 -14.60
CA LEU A 271 8.78 24.02 -13.79
C LEU A 271 9.53 24.19 -12.45
N GLU A 272 9.69 25.45 -12.07
CA GLU A 272 10.16 25.88 -10.75
C GLU A 272 9.03 26.62 -10.06
N VAL A 273 8.42 25.98 -9.07
CA VAL A 273 7.28 26.53 -8.33
C VAL A 273 7.77 27.59 -7.33
N ALA A 274 7.11 28.73 -7.27
CA ALA A 274 7.32 29.71 -6.23
C ALA A 274 7.15 29.07 -4.85
N PHE A 275 7.94 29.51 -3.89
CA PHE A 275 7.87 29.01 -2.53
C PHE A 275 7.57 30.13 -1.53
N PRO A 276 6.87 29.84 -0.43
CA PRO A 276 6.67 30.82 0.64
C PRO A 276 8.00 31.12 1.32
N SER A 277 8.20 32.36 1.71
CA SER A 277 9.34 32.80 2.51
C SER A 277 8.84 33.62 3.69
N ALA A 278 8.85 33.04 4.88
CA ALA A 278 8.56 33.74 6.12
C ALA A 278 9.79 34.53 6.57
N SER A 279 9.62 35.77 6.95
CA SER A 279 10.71 36.66 7.39
C SER A 279 10.64 37.00 8.88
N THR A 280 9.47 37.37 9.40
CA THR A 280 9.27 37.80 10.78
C THR A 280 7.95 37.31 11.34
N VAL A 281 7.84 37.33 12.65
CA VAL A 281 6.58 37.10 13.40
C VAL A 281 6.33 38.21 14.40
N ALA A 282 5.06 38.52 14.62
CA ALA A 282 4.64 39.52 15.62
C ALA A 282 3.28 39.13 16.24
N PRO A 283 3.11 39.33 17.57
CA PRO A 283 4.14 39.69 18.53
C PRO A 283 5.16 38.56 18.78
N SER A 284 6.35 38.88 19.24
CA SER A 284 7.35 37.93 19.72
C SER A 284 8.06 38.54 20.93
N PRO A 285 7.83 38.01 22.14
CA PRO A 285 7.09 36.81 22.47
C PRO A 285 5.55 36.96 22.25
N VAL A 286 4.90 35.84 21.91
CA VAL A 286 3.43 35.74 21.80
C VAL A 286 2.88 34.83 22.89
N LYS A 287 1.66 35.09 23.35
CA LYS A 287 0.98 34.23 24.34
C LYS A 287 0.29 33.05 23.67
N ASN A 288 0.37 31.86 24.27
CA ASN A 288 -0.44 30.73 23.81
C ASN A 288 -1.93 31.10 23.81
N GLY A 289 -2.66 30.79 22.74
CA GLY A 289 -4.06 31.19 22.54
C GLY A 289 -4.25 32.57 21.90
N ALA A 290 -3.21 33.41 21.79
CA ALA A 290 -3.27 34.70 21.13
C ALA A 290 -3.03 34.59 19.62
N GLU A 291 -3.36 35.65 18.88
CA GLU A 291 -3.09 35.77 17.47
C GLU A 291 -1.60 36.04 17.21
N LEU A 292 -1.04 35.33 16.26
CA LEU A 292 0.32 35.52 15.73
C LEU A 292 0.21 35.92 14.25
N THR A 293 0.93 36.96 13.88
CA THR A 293 1.10 37.41 12.51
C THR A 293 2.47 36.94 11.99
N ILE A 294 2.48 36.23 10.89
CA ILE A 294 3.70 35.84 10.14
C ILE A 294 3.78 36.73 8.91
N SER A 295 4.88 37.47 8.73
CA SER A 295 5.13 38.29 7.56
C SER A 295 6.17 37.68 6.64
N GLY A 296 6.04 37.91 5.31
CA GLY A 296 6.94 37.31 4.34
C GLY A 296 6.57 37.59 2.90
N THR A 297 6.86 36.66 2.02
CA THR A 297 6.49 36.70 0.58
C THR A 297 5.90 35.35 0.14
N ASN A 298 5.00 35.41 -0.84
CA ASN A 298 4.27 34.24 -1.36
C ASN A 298 3.55 33.43 -0.26
N LEU A 299 3.13 34.07 0.81
CA LEU A 299 2.50 33.39 1.96
C LEU A 299 1.10 32.87 1.60
N GLU A 300 0.46 33.36 0.53
CA GLU A 300 -0.79 32.82 -0.01
C GLU A 300 -0.67 31.34 -0.46
N LEU A 301 0.56 30.88 -0.69
CA LEU A 301 0.82 29.48 -1.08
C LEU A 301 0.83 28.51 0.11
N VAL A 302 0.92 29.01 1.33
CA VAL A 302 0.98 28.20 2.54
C VAL A 302 -0.36 27.49 2.75
N LYS A 303 -0.32 26.19 2.97
CA LYS A 303 -1.49 25.36 3.30
C LYS A 303 -1.49 24.89 4.74
N SER A 304 -0.34 24.91 5.40
CA SER A 304 -0.25 24.55 6.81
C SER A 304 0.93 25.20 7.51
N VAL A 305 0.74 25.48 8.80
CA VAL A 305 1.78 25.95 9.71
C VAL A 305 1.91 24.97 10.87
N LYS A 306 3.07 24.37 11.02
CA LYS A 306 3.38 23.43 12.10
C LYS A 306 4.05 24.15 13.24
N PHE A 307 3.44 24.09 14.42
CA PHE A 307 4.01 24.58 15.67
C PHE A 307 4.83 23.48 16.36
N PRO A 308 5.92 23.81 17.05
CA PRO A 308 6.62 22.88 17.93
C PRO A 308 5.68 22.29 18.99
N ASN A 309 5.88 21.01 19.29
CA ASN A 309 5.10 20.23 20.27
C ASN A 309 3.58 20.11 19.98
N VAL A 310 3.12 20.49 18.79
CA VAL A 310 1.73 20.30 18.36
C VAL A 310 1.69 19.16 17.35
N SER A 311 0.86 18.13 17.60
CA SER A 311 0.80 16.94 16.74
C SER A 311 0.33 17.29 15.31
N ASN A 312 -0.69 18.11 15.17
CA ASN A 312 -1.26 18.52 13.89
C ASN A 312 -0.79 19.91 13.49
N ALA A 313 -0.53 20.11 12.20
CA ALA A 313 -0.30 21.45 11.66
C ALA A 313 -1.62 22.21 11.57
N ALA A 314 -1.58 23.53 11.80
CA ALA A 314 -2.71 24.42 11.57
C ALA A 314 -2.92 24.58 10.05
N THR A 315 -4.14 24.32 9.58
CA THR A 315 -4.56 24.43 8.17
C THR A 315 -5.57 25.56 7.95
N GLU A 316 -6.11 26.10 9.04
CA GLU A 316 -7.03 27.23 9.02
C GLU A 316 -6.31 28.45 9.57
N PHE A 317 -6.49 29.60 8.91
CA PHE A 317 -5.88 30.87 9.25
C PHE A 317 -6.96 31.91 9.45
N ASN A 318 -6.73 32.82 10.41
CA ASN A 318 -7.65 33.94 10.65
C ASN A 318 -7.69 34.86 9.42
N SER A 319 -6.53 35.07 8.78
CA SER A 319 -6.41 35.70 7.48
C SER A 319 -5.14 35.25 6.77
N GLN A 320 -5.14 35.34 5.44
CA GLN A 320 -3.99 34.98 4.61
C GLN A 320 -3.92 35.87 3.38
N SER A 321 -2.74 36.39 3.10
CA SER A 321 -2.41 37.16 1.91
C SER A 321 -1.02 36.77 1.37
N ALA A 322 -0.57 37.41 0.30
CA ALA A 322 0.78 37.17 -0.26
C ALA A 322 1.91 37.55 0.71
N THR A 323 1.64 38.48 1.65
CA THR A 323 2.65 39.06 2.55
C THR A 323 2.43 38.75 4.02
N GLU A 324 1.26 38.21 4.40
CA GLU A 324 0.90 38.04 5.79
C GLU A 324 0.01 36.80 5.99
N ILE A 325 0.25 36.05 7.08
CA ILE A 325 -0.67 35.05 7.65
C ILE A 325 -0.94 35.41 9.09
N LYS A 326 -2.23 35.41 9.49
CA LYS A 326 -2.64 35.51 10.88
C LYS A 326 -3.27 34.21 11.33
N LEU A 327 -2.84 33.69 12.47
CA LEU A 327 -3.37 32.49 13.06
C LEU A 327 -3.25 32.48 14.57
N THR A 328 -4.07 31.68 15.23
CA THR A 328 -4.05 31.53 16.68
C THR A 328 -2.96 30.54 17.10
N VAL A 329 -2.10 30.90 18.03
CA VAL A 329 -1.09 30.02 18.60
C VAL A 329 -1.76 28.91 19.42
N PRO A 330 -1.57 27.62 19.10
CA PRO A 330 -2.17 26.53 19.88
C PRO A 330 -1.72 26.55 21.35
N VAL A 331 -2.61 26.16 22.25
CA VAL A 331 -2.32 26.14 23.70
C VAL A 331 -1.14 25.22 24.03
N ALA A 332 -0.98 24.10 23.30
CA ALA A 332 0.09 23.15 23.51
C ALA A 332 1.41 23.51 22.79
N ALA A 333 1.44 24.59 22.02
CA ALA A 333 2.64 24.98 21.28
C ALA A 333 3.78 25.40 22.21
N GLN A 334 4.99 24.98 21.89
CA GLN A 334 6.23 25.41 22.56
C GLN A 334 6.98 26.41 21.70
N ALA A 335 7.84 27.21 22.29
CA ALA A 335 8.74 28.11 21.58
C ALA A 335 9.69 27.33 20.64
N GLY A 336 10.08 27.94 19.53
CA GLY A 336 10.98 27.32 18.57
C GLY A 336 10.76 27.83 17.16
N THR A 337 10.76 26.94 16.20
CA THR A 337 10.68 27.25 14.77
C THR A 337 9.34 26.77 14.20
N LEU A 338 8.57 27.69 13.63
CA LEU A 338 7.40 27.38 12.82
C LEU A 338 7.84 26.81 11.48
N LEU A 339 7.17 25.78 11.00
CA LEU A 339 7.36 25.23 9.67
C LEU A 339 6.11 25.49 8.83
N LEU A 340 6.25 26.33 7.83
CA LEU A 340 5.21 26.64 6.85
C LEU A 340 5.37 25.68 5.66
N THR A 341 4.28 25.09 5.21
CA THR A 341 4.30 24.13 4.09
C THR A 341 3.27 24.54 3.04
N ALA A 342 3.70 24.66 1.80
CA ALA A 342 2.85 24.90 0.64
C ALA A 342 2.27 23.58 0.08
N ALA A 343 1.23 23.66 -0.76
CA ALA A 343 0.67 22.49 -1.45
C ALA A 343 1.69 21.77 -2.35
N SER A 344 2.66 22.51 -2.92
CA SER A 344 3.79 21.96 -3.66
C SER A 344 4.75 21.11 -2.83
N GLY A 345 4.63 21.14 -1.50
CA GLY A 345 5.57 20.53 -0.56
C GLY A 345 6.77 21.42 -0.23
N LYS A 346 6.89 22.60 -0.83
CA LYS A 346 7.94 23.58 -0.47
C LYS A 346 7.68 24.15 0.91
N THR A 347 8.74 24.33 1.68
CA THR A 347 8.67 24.77 3.07
C THR A 347 9.45 26.06 3.31
N SER A 348 9.02 26.81 4.31
CA SER A 348 9.74 27.93 4.90
C SER A 348 9.67 27.84 6.41
N SER A 349 10.61 28.42 7.09
CA SER A 349 10.63 28.40 8.55
C SER A 349 10.94 29.78 9.14
N VAL A 350 10.37 30.05 10.32
CA VAL A 350 10.62 31.28 11.07
C VAL A 350 10.58 30.99 12.56
N ALA A 351 11.53 31.53 13.31
CA ALA A 351 11.57 31.38 14.77
C ALA A 351 10.55 32.28 15.45
N TYR A 352 9.98 31.81 16.56
CA TYR A 352 9.13 32.59 17.45
C TYR A 352 9.37 32.22 18.90
N THR A 353 9.04 33.14 19.78
CA THR A 353 9.14 32.98 21.23
C THR A 353 7.76 33.09 21.88
N LEU A 354 7.62 32.45 23.03
CA LEU A 354 6.38 32.48 23.80
C LEU A 354 6.55 33.30 25.05
N VAL A 355 5.45 33.95 25.45
CA VAL A 355 5.31 34.50 26.80
C VAL A 355 5.38 33.36 27.80
N MET A 356 6.26 33.48 28.76
CA MET A 356 6.43 32.51 29.84
C MET A 356 5.90 33.08 31.13
N PRO A 357 5.07 32.33 31.90
CA PRO A 357 4.63 32.81 33.22
C PRO A 357 5.81 32.92 34.15
N SER A 358 5.72 33.87 35.05
CA SER A 358 6.67 34.03 36.15
C SER A 358 5.94 34.05 37.50
N VAL A 359 6.56 33.42 38.51
CA VAL A 359 6.04 33.41 39.89
C VAL A 359 6.96 34.23 40.73
N VAL A 360 6.41 35.18 41.48
CA VAL A 360 7.17 35.93 42.46
C VAL A 360 7.46 35.01 43.65
N SER A 361 8.73 34.92 44.05
CA SER A 361 9.13 34.11 45.19
C SER A 361 8.40 34.56 46.45
N THR A 362 7.91 33.62 47.25
CA THR A 362 7.30 33.89 48.53
C THR A 362 8.15 33.29 49.66
N SER A 363 8.32 34.02 50.76
CA SER A 363 8.92 33.50 51.99
C SER A 363 7.86 33.08 53.01
N ALA A 364 6.60 32.92 52.57
CA ALA A 364 5.49 32.60 53.45
C ALA A 364 5.70 31.24 54.16
N SER A 365 5.40 31.20 55.45
CA SER A 365 5.19 29.98 56.21
C SER A 365 3.71 29.63 56.19
N ILE A 366 3.38 28.40 55.82
CA ILE A 366 1.99 27.95 55.70
C ILE A 366 1.82 26.58 56.36
N ILE A 367 0.62 26.33 56.83
CA ILE A 367 0.24 25.02 57.39
C ILE A 367 -0.24 24.10 56.23
N GLY A 368 0.15 22.84 56.25
CA GLY A 368 -0.40 21.83 55.32
C GLY A 368 -1.93 21.85 55.33
N GLY A 369 -2.54 21.62 54.17
CA GLY A 369 -4.00 21.71 53.97
C GLY A 369 -4.54 23.13 53.71
N GLN A 370 -3.75 24.17 53.91
CA GLN A 370 -4.17 25.54 53.68
C GLN A 370 -3.96 26.01 52.25
N ALA A 371 -4.70 27.04 51.84
CA ALA A 371 -4.58 27.67 50.54
C ALA A 371 -3.39 28.64 50.52
N LEU A 372 -2.50 28.50 49.56
CA LEU A 372 -1.39 29.43 49.29
C LEU A 372 -1.68 30.20 48.02
N THR A 373 -1.68 31.55 48.15
CA THR A 373 -1.75 32.44 46.99
C THR A 373 -0.34 32.80 46.54
N LEU A 374 -0.03 32.56 45.27
CA LEU A 374 1.21 32.98 44.63
C LEU A 374 0.90 34.01 43.55
N ASN A 375 1.61 35.12 43.59
CA ASN A 375 1.49 36.21 42.61
C ASN A 375 2.54 36.10 41.53
N GLY A 376 2.24 36.61 40.34
CA GLY A 376 3.16 36.54 39.21
C GLY A 376 2.62 37.27 38.00
N THR A 377 3.05 36.80 36.82
CA THR A 377 2.55 37.28 35.53
C THR A 377 2.21 36.07 34.66
N ASP A 378 1.17 36.23 33.86
CA ASP A 378 0.71 35.20 32.90
C ASP A 378 0.45 33.80 33.53
N LEU A 379 0.08 33.80 34.82
CA LEU A 379 -0.14 32.57 35.58
C LEU A 379 -1.32 31.73 35.05
N ASP A 380 -2.23 32.33 34.27
CA ASP A 380 -3.31 31.63 33.56
C ASP A 380 -2.79 30.58 32.55
N LEU A 381 -1.50 30.62 32.20
CA LEU A 381 -0.84 29.62 31.35
C LEU A 381 -0.40 28.35 32.10
N VAL A 382 -0.40 28.35 33.43
CA VAL A 382 -0.06 27.19 34.25
C VAL A 382 -1.14 26.12 34.14
N SER A 383 -0.77 24.87 34.02
CA SER A 383 -1.68 23.71 34.00
C SER A 383 -1.66 22.92 35.30
N SER A 384 -0.51 22.81 35.93
CA SER A 384 -0.35 22.05 37.17
C SER A 384 0.79 22.57 38.04
N ALA A 385 0.70 22.22 39.31
CA ALA A 385 1.74 22.45 40.30
C ALA A 385 2.13 21.12 40.94
N SER A 386 3.37 20.99 41.37
CA SER A 386 3.89 19.83 42.11
C SER A 386 4.93 20.26 43.11
N PHE A 387 5.20 19.40 44.11
CA PHE A 387 6.29 19.59 45.05
C PHE A 387 7.45 18.63 44.71
N ASP A 388 8.68 19.12 44.87
CA ASP A 388 9.86 18.25 44.68
C ASP A 388 9.80 17.06 45.62
N GLY A 389 10.03 15.86 45.06
CA GLY A 389 10.07 14.61 45.81
C GLY A 389 8.71 14.10 46.27
N SER A 390 7.60 14.71 45.86
CA SER A 390 6.24 14.27 46.18
C SER A 390 5.50 13.81 44.93
N SER A 391 4.77 12.69 45.05
CA SER A 391 3.82 12.21 44.04
C SER A 391 2.39 12.76 44.26
N GLU A 392 2.20 13.60 45.28
CA GLU A 392 0.91 14.18 45.62
C GLU A 392 0.44 15.16 44.54
N THR A 393 -0.84 15.10 44.23
CA THR A 393 -1.46 16.05 43.29
C THR A 393 -1.74 17.37 44.00
N VAL A 394 -1.24 18.45 43.45
CA VAL A 394 -1.50 19.80 43.97
C VAL A 394 -2.73 20.38 43.27
N SER A 395 -3.77 20.68 44.06
CA SER A 395 -4.99 21.27 43.51
C SER A 395 -4.82 22.78 43.33
N ILE A 396 -5.09 23.28 42.12
CA ILE A 396 -5.23 24.70 41.80
C ILE A 396 -6.71 25.05 41.99
N THR A 397 -7.02 25.92 42.95
CA THR A 397 -8.40 26.27 43.30
C THR A 397 -8.87 27.56 42.67
N SER A 398 -7.94 28.45 42.32
CA SER A 398 -8.19 29.68 41.60
C SER A 398 -6.99 30.08 40.77
N GLN A 399 -7.23 30.67 39.61
CA GLN A 399 -6.18 31.06 38.68
C GLN A 399 -6.61 32.27 37.86
N THR A 400 -5.76 33.29 37.84
CA THR A 400 -5.87 34.49 37.01
C THR A 400 -4.55 34.74 36.28
N THR A 401 -4.43 35.82 35.51
CA THR A 401 -3.15 36.24 34.92
C THR A 401 -2.10 36.58 35.98
N ASP A 402 -2.52 37.11 37.13
CA ASP A 402 -1.62 37.70 38.12
C ASP A 402 -1.49 36.88 39.42
N ALA A 403 -2.34 35.90 39.62
CA ALA A 403 -2.33 35.06 40.81
C ALA A 403 -2.79 33.63 40.56
N ILE A 404 -2.20 32.69 41.31
CA ILE A 404 -2.60 31.28 41.37
C ILE A 404 -2.77 30.87 42.84
N VAL A 405 -3.84 30.17 43.15
CA VAL A 405 -4.11 29.63 44.48
C VAL A 405 -4.03 28.13 44.45
N ILE A 406 -3.13 27.56 45.24
CA ILE A 406 -2.95 26.13 45.38
C ILE A 406 -3.25 25.67 46.80
N ILE A 407 -3.69 24.42 46.95
CA ILE A 407 -3.81 23.81 48.29
C ILE A 407 -2.53 23.04 48.57
N ILE A 408 -1.88 23.34 49.70
CA ILE A 408 -0.69 22.63 50.12
C ILE A 408 -1.09 21.23 50.64
N PRO A 409 -0.59 20.14 50.11
CA PRO A 409 -0.87 18.82 50.65
C PRO A 409 -0.40 18.69 52.11
N ASN A 410 -1.17 17.95 52.93
CA ASN A 410 -0.85 17.76 54.35
C ASN A 410 0.45 16.95 54.58
N THR A 411 0.88 16.21 53.61
CA THR A 411 2.08 15.38 53.60
C THR A 411 3.37 16.17 53.37
N ILE A 412 3.25 17.38 52.85
CA ILE A 412 4.39 18.27 52.60
C ILE A 412 4.75 19.01 53.89
N VAL A 413 6.02 18.92 54.27
CA VAL A 413 6.54 19.56 55.50
C VAL A 413 7.95 20.09 55.26
N GLY A 414 8.29 21.14 56.02
CA GLY A 414 9.60 21.77 55.92
C GLY A 414 9.73 22.72 54.73
N ASN A 415 10.95 22.99 54.29
CA ASN A 415 11.19 23.84 53.14
C ASN A 415 10.91 23.06 51.84
N ALA A 416 9.79 23.33 51.22
CA ALA A 416 9.30 22.65 50.07
C ALA A 416 9.41 23.53 48.80
N LYS A 417 9.89 22.97 47.73
CA LYS A 417 10.03 23.61 46.42
C LYS A 417 8.83 23.27 45.55
N ILE A 418 8.20 24.31 45.01
CA ILE A 418 7.00 24.20 44.16
C ILE A 418 7.45 24.33 42.71
N ASN A 419 7.16 23.33 41.90
CA ASN A 419 7.36 23.33 40.45
C ASN A 419 6.03 23.54 39.75
N PHE A 420 6.03 24.29 38.66
CA PHE A 420 4.85 24.53 37.85
C PHE A 420 5.10 23.99 36.43
N THR A 421 4.06 23.51 35.82
CA THR A 421 4.06 23.11 34.42
C THR A 421 3.02 23.93 33.67
N CYS A 422 3.39 24.51 32.53
CA CYS A 422 2.46 25.25 31.67
C CYS A 422 1.55 24.29 30.89
N LYS A 423 0.45 24.83 30.35
CA LYS A 423 -0.50 24.10 29.47
C LYS A 423 0.18 23.50 28.23
N ASN A 424 1.31 24.06 27.80
CA ASN A 424 2.13 23.53 26.69
C ASN A 424 3.20 22.51 27.14
N GLY A 425 3.19 22.11 28.41
CA GLY A 425 4.15 21.16 28.97
C GLY A 425 5.50 21.76 29.40
N THR A 426 5.71 23.06 29.21
CA THR A 426 6.97 23.71 29.62
C THR A 426 6.99 23.91 31.14
N ALA A 427 8.08 23.49 31.78
CA ALA A 427 8.30 23.76 33.19
C ALA A 427 8.77 25.19 33.40
N ILE A 428 8.26 25.84 34.47
CA ILE A 428 8.71 27.15 34.88
C ILE A 428 9.45 27.09 36.22
N GLN A 429 10.18 28.15 36.51
CA GLN A 429 11.06 28.22 37.68
C GLN A 429 10.30 27.94 38.97
N ALA A 430 10.86 27.10 39.81
CA ALA A 430 10.33 26.76 41.09
C ALA A 430 10.45 27.90 42.10
N THR A 431 9.48 28.01 42.96
CA THR A 431 9.53 28.84 44.19
C THR A 431 9.53 27.92 45.40
N SER A 432 9.94 28.45 46.56
CA SER A 432 9.99 27.68 47.80
C SER A 432 9.02 28.23 48.83
N VAL A 433 8.47 27.36 49.65
CA VAL A 433 7.57 27.70 50.77
C VAL A 433 7.95 26.86 52.00
N THR A 434 7.86 27.43 53.18
CA THR A 434 8.03 26.68 54.42
C THR A 434 6.69 26.16 54.90
N VAL A 435 6.55 24.82 54.92
CA VAL A 435 5.29 24.18 55.33
C VAL A 435 5.43 23.61 56.75
N THR A 436 4.55 24.04 57.64
CA THR A 436 4.47 23.50 59.01
C THR A 436 3.55 22.29 59.04
N PRO A 437 3.87 21.24 59.81
CA PRO A 437 3.05 20.02 59.91
C PRO A 437 1.64 20.32 60.46
N THR A 438 0.65 19.57 59.97
CA THR A 438 -0.71 19.52 60.52
C THR A 438 -0.85 18.43 61.56
N SER A 439 -2.04 18.29 62.15
CA SER A 439 -2.39 17.11 62.99
C SER A 439 -2.73 15.87 62.17
N LEU A 440 -2.79 15.97 60.82
CA LEU A 440 -3.01 14.83 59.92
C LEU A 440 -1.74 13.98 59.80
N ALA A 441 -1.89 12.69 59.82
CA ALA A 441 -0.80 11.77 59.45
C ALA A 441 -0.53 11.87 57.94
N TYR A 442 0.72 11.86 57.57
CA TYR A 442 1.15 11.88 56.14
C TYR A 442 2.35 10.94 55.94
N ILE A 443 2.42 10.39 54.73
CA ILE A 443 3.51 9.51 54.30
C ILE A 443 4.38 10.30 53.29
N THR A 444 5.70 10.32 53.57
CA THR A 444 6.70 10.94 52.68
C THR A 444 7.46 9.88 51.86
N ALA A 445 7.53 8.66 52.37
CA ALA A 445 8.14 7.56 51.64
C ALA A 445 7.46 6.22 51.99
N MET A 446 7.15 5.44 51.01
CA MET A 446 6.72 4.03 51.09
C MET A 446 7.05 3.33 49.76
N ASN A 447 7.15 2.00 49.78
CA ASN A 447 7.19 1.24 48.55
C ASN A 447 5.86 1.41 47.79
N SER A 448 5.94 1.66 46.50
CA SER A 448 4.75 1.79 45.64
C SER A 448 4.03 0.44 45.39
N SER A 449 4.69 -0.69 45.72
CA SER A 449 4.14 -2.03 45.59
C SER A 449 4.64 -2.94 46.72
N GLY A 450 3.88 -4.01 47.02
CA GLY A 450 4.26 -5.05 47.94
C GLY A 450 3.46 -6.34 47.73
N ASN A 451 4.02 -7.46 48.17
CA ASN A 451 3.39 -8.78 48.04
C ASN A 451 2.33 -8.97 49.13
N GLN A 452 1.33 -9.79 48.87
CA GLN A 452 0.42 -10.28 49.91
C GLN A 452 1.21 -10.95 51.04
N GLY A 453 0.94 -10.55 52.30
CA GLY A 453 1.68 -11.03 53.48
C GLY A 453 2.95 -10.24 53.80
N GLU A 454 3.40 -9.33 52.96
CA GLU A 454 4.61 -8.54 53.15
C GLU A 454 4.39 -7.44 54.19
N THR A 455 5.44 -7.17 54.98
CA THR A 455 5.47 -6.01 55.89
C THR A 455 6.09 -4.81 55.14
N LEU A 456 5.34 -3.74 55.05
CA LEU A 456 5.80 -2.49 54.48
C LEU A 456 6.18 -1.49 55.56
N THR A 457 7.27 -0.73 55.30
CA THR A 457 7.67 0.38 56.11
C THR A 457 7.17 1.67 55.47
N LEU A 458 6.44 2.48 56.22
CA LEU A 458 5.98 3.79 55.83
C LEU A 458 6.72 4.86 56.66
N ILE A 459 7.25 5.88 55.99
CA ILE A 459 7.94 7.00 56.62
C ILE A 459 7.10 8.24 56.41
N GLY A 460 6.92 9.03 57.43
CA GLY A 460 6.05 10.22 57.36
C GLY A 460 6.10 11.09 58.58
N GLY A 461 4.97 11.69 58.93
CA GLY A 461 4.83 12.48 60.13
C GLY A 461 3.44 12.29 60.76
N ASN A 462 3.34 12.61 62.06
CA ASN A 462 2.13 12.42 62.86
C ASN A 462 1.60 10.96 62.88
N LEU A 463 2.46 9.98 62.62
CA LEU A 463 2.06 8.59 62.55
C LEU A 463 1.67 8.03 63.95
N ASP A 464 2.07 8.71 65.02
CA ASP A 464 1.65 8.44 66.40
C ASP A 464 0.19 8.91 66.67
N LYS A 465 -0.41 9.66 65.76
CA LYS A 465 -1.79 10.19 65.88
C LYS A 465 -2.83 9.34 65.11
N ILE A 466 -2.43 8.22 64.51
CA ILE A 466 -3.29 7.40 63.69
C ILE A 466 -4.35 6.71 64.53
N ILE A 467 -5.61 6.78 64.06
CA ILE A 467 -6.79 6.10 64.67
C ILE A 467 -7.11 4.83 63.94
N SER A 468 -6.97 4.83 62.61
CA SER A 468 -7.20 3.62 61.78
C SER A 468 -6.39 3.62 60.49
N VAL A 469 -6.07 2.45 59.99
CA VAL A 469 -5.44 2.21 58.67
C VAL A 469 -6.28 1.17 57.97
N THR A 470 -6.64 1.44 56.71
CA THR A 470 -7.33 0.45 55.86
C THR A 470 -6.64 0.31 54.52
N LEU A 471 -6.66 -0.92 53.95
CA LEU A 471 -6.21 -1.19 52.58
C LEU A 471 -7.33 -1.93 51.84
N ALA A 472 -7.74 -1.40 50.70
CA ALA A 472 -8.89 -1.89 49.95
C ALA A 472 -10.17 -2.00 50.83
N GLY A 473 -10.35 -1.05 51.75
CA GLY A 473 -11.46 -1.04 52.71
C GLY A 473 -11.36 -2.02 53.88
N LYS A 474 -10.30 -2.83 53.96
CA LYS A 474 -10.04 -3.76 55.07
C LYS A 474 -9.14 -3.11 56.12
N SER A 475 -9.53 -3.19 57.41
CA SER A 475 -8.71 -2.67 58.50
C SER A 475 -7.39 -3.44 58.61
N LEU A 476 -6.30 -2.69 58.79
CA LEU A 476 -4.96 -3.24 59.01
C LEU A 476 -4.57 -3.09 60.50
N THR A 477 -3.72 -4.01 60.93
CA THR A 477 -2.93 -3.81 62.17
C THR A 477 -1.65 -3.09 61.78
N TRP A 478 -1.21 -2.13 62.60
CA TRP A 478 0.04 -1.41 62.38
C TRP A 478 0.81 -1.26 63.68
N VAL A 479 2.10 -1.01 63.53
CA VAL A 479 3.01 -0.72 64.64
C VAL A 479 3.75 0.57 64.32
N ASN A 480 3.70 1.54 65.23
CA ASN A 480 4.44 2.79 65.11
C ASN A 480 5.78 2.72 65.83
N SER A 481 6.82 3.26 65.19
CA SER A 481 8.12 3.52 65.81
C SER A 481 8.31 5.05 65.87
N GLY A 482 7.70 5.64 66.86
CA GLY A 482 7.62 7.08 67.02
C GLY A 482 6.59 7.75 66.10
N SER A 483 6.75 9.03 65.87
CA SER A 483 5.85 9.82 64.99
C SER A 483 6.20 9.74 63.51
N SER A 484 7.32 9.10 63.16
CA SER A 484 7.90 9.20 61.80
C SER A 484 7.95 7.87 61.05
N ILE A 485 7.78 6.73 61.71
CA ILE A 485 7.88 5.41 61.09
C ILE A 485 6.68 4.55 61.49
N MET A 486 6.08 3.87 60.55
CA MET A 486 4.99 2.90 60.77
C MET A 486 5.25 1.66 59.94
N PHE A 487 4.86 0.50 60.48
CA PHE A 487 4.88 -0.78 59.81
C PHE A 487 3.44 -1.28 59.62
N ILE A 488 3.10 -1.71 58.43
CA ILE A 488 1.83 -2.36 58.09
C ILE A 488 2.11 -3.72 57.44
N VAL A 489 1.18 -4.66 57.57
CA VAL A 489 1.24 -5.93 56.83
C VAL A 489 0.16 -5.95 55.78
N ILE A 490 0.52 -6.24 54.54
CA ILE A 490 -0.44 -6.43 53.46
C ILE A 490 -1.19 -7.74 53.72
N PRO A 491 -2.52 -7.72 53.85
CA PRO A 491 -3.26 -8.97 54.09
C PRO A 491 -3.06 -9.98 52.97
N SER A 492 -2.87 -11.27 53.33
CA SER A 492 -2.73 -12.37 52.37
C SER A 492 -3.97 -12.56 51.49
N ASN A 493 -5.11 -12.03 51.89
CA ASN A 493 -6.38 -12.06 51.14
C ASN A 493 -6.72 -10.68 50.54
N CYS A 494 -5.77 -9.77 50.42
CA CYS A 494 -5.98 -8.46 49.75
C CYS A 494 -6.05 -8.69 48.25
N THR A 495 -6.99 -8.04 47.58
CA THR A 495 -7.13 -8.15 46.12
C THR A 495 -5.88 -7.58 45.40
N PRO A 496 -5.22 -8.34 44.51
CA PRO A 496 -4.10 -7.84 43.72
C PRO A 496 -4.50 -6.64 42.86
N GLY A 497 -3.52 -5.78 42.53
CA GLY A 497 -3.72 -4.56 41.75
C GLY A 497 -3.57 -3.29 42.58
N ASN A 498 -3.90 -2.14 42.00
CA ASN A 498 -3.82 -0.86 42.69
C ASN A 498 -4.93 -0.75 43.75
N GLN A 499 -4.53 -0.66 44.98
CA GLN A 499 -5.43 -0.57 46.14
C GLN A 499 -5.23 0.75 46.88
N GLN A 500 -6.30 1.25 47.53
CA GLN A 500 -6.22 2.46 48.32
C GLN A 500 -5.84 2.11 49.77
N LEU A 501 -4.68 2.60 50.20
CA LEU A 501 -4.26 2.67 51.59
C LEU A 501 -4.80 3.97 52.20
N VAL A 502 -5.69 3.87 53.15
CA VAL A 502 -6.31 5.03 53.81
C VAL A 502 -5.88 5.07 55.29
N ILE A 503 -5.37 6.22 55.70
CA ILE A 503 -4.89 6.49 57.05
C ILE A 503 -5.82 7.57 57.67
N THR A 504 -6.40 7.31 58.82
CA THR A 504 -7.32 8.21 59.51
C THR A 504 -6.72 8.68 60.84
N THR A 505 -6.80 9.98 61.08
CA THR A 505 -6.46 10.63 62.36
C THR A 505 -7.63 11.48 62.83
N ALA A 506 -7.53 12.10 64.01
CA ALA A 506 -8.51 13.07 64.47
C ALA A 506 -8.62 14.30 63.55
N GLY A 507 -7.56 14.63 62.82
CA GLY A 507 -7.53 15.74 61.86
C GLY A 507 -8.11 15.43 60.49
N GLY A 508 -8.51 14.16 60.19
CA GLY A 508 -9.04 13.73 58.90
C GLY A 508 -8.36 12.47 58.35
N THR A 509 -8.53 12.22 57.06
CA THR A 509 -8.00 11.06 56.35
C THR A 509 -7.02 11.45 55.24
N THR A 510 -5.99 10.61 55.04
CA THR A 510 -5.09 10.67 53.89
C THR A 510 -5.14 9.33 53.15
N SER A 511 -5.00 9.35 51.81
CA SER A 511 -5.07 8.17 50.95
C SER A 511 -3.85 8.06 50.08
N TYR A 512 -3.35 6.83 49.89
CA TYR A 512 -2.19 6.51 49.04
C TYR A 512 -2.51 5.28 48.18
N THR A 513 -2.01 5.28 46.97
CA THR A 513 -2.16 4.11 46.10
C THR A 513 -1.00 3.12 46.33
N LEU A 514 -1.33 1.87 46.68
CA LEU A 514 -0.38 0.78 46.84
C LEU A 514 -0.72 -0.33 45.83
N LYS A 515 0.25 -0.73 45.01
CA LYS A 515 0.07 -1.89 44.15
C LYS A 515 0.30 -3.18 44.92
N VAL A 516 -0.76 -3.93 45.15
CA VAL A 516 -0.69 -5.25 45.79
C VAL A 516 -0.34 -6.31 44.73
N ILE A 517 0.72 -7.05 44.98
CA ILE A 517 1.16 -8.17 44.14
C ILE A 517 0.62 -9.47 44.75
N GLY A 518 -0.11 -10.24 43.95
CA GLY A 518 -0.65 -11.54 44.39
C GLY A 518 0.45 -12.59 44.48
N THR A 519 0.30 -13.50 45.45
CA THR A 519 1.21 -14.65 45.63
C THR A 519 0.86 -15.84 44.73
N GLY A 520 -0.19 -15.74 43.95
CA GLY A 520 -0.55 -16.78 43.00
C GLY A 520 0.21 -16.66 41.68
N PRO A 521 0.35 -17.73 40.94
CA PRO A 521 1.03 -17.73 39.66
C PRO A 521 0.32 -16.79 38.65
N THR A 522 1.09 -15.95 38.00
CA THR A 522 0.58 -15.11 36.89
C THR A 522 0.54 -15.95 35.62
N ILE A 523 -0.65 -16.14 35.04
CA ILE A 523 -0.82 -16.94 33.82
C ILE A 523 -1.04 -16.01 32.63
N THR A 524 -0.06 -15.96 31.73
CA THR A 524 -0.13 -15.17 30.50
C THR A 524 -0.23 -16.08 29.29
N ALA A 525 -1.34 -15.99 28.53
CA ALA A 525 -1.50 -16.76 27.31
C ALA A 525 -0.66 -16.14 26.17
N ILE A 526 0.22 -16.96 25.58
CA ILE A 526 1.09 -16.57 24.45
C ILE A 526 0.61 -17.14 23.11
N TRP A 527 -0.30 -18.11 23.14
CA TRP A 527 -0.98 -18.63 21.96
C TRP A 527 -2.38 -19.14 22.33
N LYS A 528 -3.36 -18.92 21.44
CA LYS A 528 -4.73 -19.46 21.53
C LYS A 528 -5.17 -19.91 20.15
N GLY A 529 -5.78 -21.08 20.07
CA GLY A 529 -6.25 -21.64 18.80
C GLY A 529 -6.87 -23.02 18.99
N SER A 530 -6.88 -23.82 17.96
CA SER A 530 -7.23 -25.24 17.98
C SER A 530 -6.28 -25.92 17.00
N GLN A 531 -5.24 -26.55 17.52
CA GLN A 531 -4.23 -27.25 16.73
C GLN A 531 -4.32 -28.75 16.98
N ASP A 532 -4.80 -29.48 15.97
CA ASP A 532 -4.76 -30.94 15.98
C ASP A 532 -3.33 -31.42 15.68
N MET A 533 -2.79 -32.24 16.55
CA MET A 533 -1.44 -32.81 16.43
C MET A 533 -1.41 -34.05 15.53
N GLY A 534 -2.57 -34.60 15.18
CA GLY A 534 -2.70 -35.74 14.27
C GLY A 534 -1.86 -36.94 14.69
N SER A 535 -1.02 -37.42 13.77
CA SER A 535 -0.02 -38.48 14.05
C SER A 535 1.38 -37.90 13.81
N TRP A 536 1.78 -36.95 14.65
CA TRP A 536 3.03 -36.19 14.54
C TRP A 536 3.09 -35.25 13.31
N SER A 537 1.94 -34.90 12.74
CA SER A 537 1.86 -34.01 11.56
C SER A 537 1.50 -32.56 11.91
N GLY A 538 0.90 -32.34 13.08
CA GLY A 538 0.56 -31.02 13.60
C GLY A 538 1.59 -30.52 14.60
N TYR A 539 1.77 -29.21 14.65
CA TYR A 539 2.62 -28.55 15.66
C TYR A 539 2.22 -27.10 15.84
N ILE A 540 2.58 -26.53 16.99
CA ILE A 540 2.53 -25.08 17.26
C ILE A 540 3.98 -24.58 17.26
N GLN A 541 4.29 -23.65 16.40
CA GLN A 541 5.62 -23.03 16.34
C GLN A 541 5.55 -21.61 16.87
N LEU A 542 6.17 -21.36 17.98
CA LEU A 542 6.32 -20.06 18.65
C LEU A 542 7.75 -19.56 18.40
N SER A 543 8.02 -19.15 17.15
CA SER A 543 9.37 -18.72 16.70
C SER A 543 9.73 -17.30 17.14
N ASP A 544 8.75 -16.49 17.53
CA ASP A 544 9.01 -15.15 18.06
C ASP A 544 9.57 -15.25 19.49
N ALA A 545 10.88 -15.17 19.61
CA ALA A 545 11.58 -15.25 20.89
C ALA A 545 11.16 -14.13 21.87
N SER A 546 10.59 -13.03 21.38
CA SER A 546 10.09 -11.94 22.25
C SER A 546 8.92 -12.38 23.13
N LEU A 547 8.16 -13.40 22.72
CA LEU A 547 7.10 -14.01 23.53
C LEU A 547 7.62 -14.56 24.87
N PHE A 548 8.89 -14.91 24.93
CA PHE A 548 9.55 -15.48 26.10
C PHE A 548 10.45 -14.50 26.85
N SER A 549 10.40 -13.20 26.50
CA SER A 549 11.27 -12.17 27.10
C SER A 549 11.03 -11.98 28.61
N SER A 550 9.81 -12.25 29.11
CA SER A 550 9.47 -12.16 30.53
C SER A 550 9.72 -13.47 31.31
N VAL A 551 10.03 -14.56 30.61
CA VAL A 551 10.21 -15.88 31.23
C VAL A 551 11.52 -15.91 32.02
N VAL A 552 11.45 -16.51 33.22
CA VAL A 552 12.61 -16.71 34.11
C VAL A 552 12.72 -18.19 34.53
N ILE A 553 13.85 -18.55 35.12
CA ILE A 553 14.04 -19.92 35.66
C ILE A 553 13.01 -20.15 36.76
N GLY A 554 12.32 -21.30 36.68
CA GLY A 554 11.24 -21.69 37.62
C GLY A 554 9.85 -21.49 37.07
N ASP A 555 9.68 -20.69 36.02
CA ASP A 555 8.41 -20.57 35.31
C ASP A 555 8.02 -21.88 34.61
N GLN A 556 6.77 -21.97 34.19
CA GLN A 556 6.27 -23.10 33.43
C GLN A 556 5.61 -22.61 32.12
N ILE A 557 5.84 -23.33 31.04
CA ILE A 557 5.05 -23.21 29.82
C ILE A 557 3.94 -24.26 29.89
N LEU A 558 2.70 -23.82 30.09
CA LEU A 558 1.51 -24.65 30.19
C LEU A 558 0.84 -24.80 28.83
N VAL A 559 0.67 -26.01 28.37
CA VAL A 559 -0.14 -26.35 27.19
C VAL A 559 -1.49 -26.88 27.64
N THR A 560 -2.54 -26.15 27.34
CA THR A 560 -3.93 -26.55 27.59
C THR A 560 -4.44 -27.33 26.39
N VAL A 561 -5.07 -28.45 26.62
CA VAL A 561 -5.59 -29.33 25.57
C VAL A 561 -7.12 -29.49 25.69
N ASP A 562 -7.74 -29.84 24.56
CA ASP A 562 -9.14 -30.28 24.59
C ASP A 562 -9.21 -31.66 25.28
N PRO A 563 -9.85 -31.78 26.46
CA PRO A 563 -9.88 -33.02 27.19
C PRO A 563 -10.59 -34.15 26.43
N THR A 564 -11.45 -33.81 25.47
CA THR A 564 -12.15 -34.82 24.65
C THR A 564 -11.26 -35.43 23.57
N SER A 565 -10.12 -34.78 23.26
CA SER A 565 -9.15 -35.21 22.25
C SER A 565 -8.09 -36.19 22.80
N ILE A 566 -7.99 -36.34 24.12
CA ILE A 566 -6.97 -37.16 24.79
C ILE A 566 -7.31 -38.65 24.74
N SER A 567 -6.30 -39.45 24.44
CA SER A 567 -6.36 -40.93 24.45
C SER A 567 -5.17 -41.54 25.21
N SER A 568 -5.22 -42.85 25.51
CA SER A 568 -4.10 -43.56 26.16
C SER A 568 -2.80 -43.57 25.35
N SER A 569 -2.86 -43.18 24.07
CA SER A 569 -1.70 -43.08 23.15
C SER A 569 -1.36 -41.65 22.79
N SER A 570 -1.92 -40.65 23.48
CA SER A 570 -1.56 -39.25 23.26
C SER A 570 -0.16 -38.97 23.80
N GLN A 571 0.65 -38.33 22.96
CA GLN A 571 2.03 -37.99 23.29
C GLN A 571 2.33 -36.54 22.93
N GLY A 572 3.10 -35.89 23.76
CA GLY A 572 3.59 -34.53 23.56
C GLY A 572 5.09 -34.46 23.30
N SER A 573 5.53 -33.37 22.76
CA SER A 573 6.95 -33.00 22.63
C SER A 573 7.16 -31.51 22.76
N PHE A 574 8.26 -31.10 23.35
CA PHE A 574 8.77 -29.75 23.35
C PHE A 574 10.12 -29.70 22.64
N LYS A 575 10.21 -28.89 21.61
CA LYS A 575 11.40 -28.79 20.77
C LYS A 575 11.89 -27.35 20.68
N ASN A 576 13.17 -27.20 20.42
CA ASN A 576 13.76 -25.89 20.16
C ASN A 576 13.17 -25.27 18.89
N GLY A 577 12.80 -24.00 18.95
CA GLY A 577 12.05 -23.31 17.91
C GLY A 577 12.74 -23.19 16.55
N SER A 578 14.07 -23.31 16.50
CA SER A 578 14.86 -23.22 15.25
C SER A 578 15.44 -24.57 14.80
N SER A 579 15.96 -25.39 15.74
CA SER A 579 16.65 -26.64 15.42
C SER A 579 15.76 -27.86 15.28
N TRP A 580 14.51 -27.80 15.77
CA TRP A 580 13.56 -28.92 15.85
C TRP A 580 14.03 -30.11 16.73
N GLY A 581 15.17 -29.96 17.37
CA GLY A 581 15.64 -30.93 18.38
C GLY A 581 14.87 -30.81 19.69
N ALA A 582 14.91 -31.85 20.56
CA ALA A 582 14.37 -31.75 21.89
C ALA A 582 14.95 -30.55 22.65
N ILE A 583 14.11 -29.75 23.32
CA ILE A 583 14.58 -28.57 24.05
C ILE A 583 15.35 -28.95 25.33
N ALA A 584 15.10 -30.14 25.86
CA ALA A 584 15.84 -30.74 26.95
C ALA A 584 15.69 -32.28 26.93
N SER A 585 16.49 -32.99 27.70
CA SER A 585 16.37 -34.43 27.84
C SER A 585 14.98 -34.80 28.41
N GLY A 586 14.30 -35.73 27.74
CA GLY A 586 12.97 -36.21 28.15
C GLY A 586 11.80 -35.36 27.68
N THR A 587 12.04 -34.27 26.90
CA THR A 587 10.96 -33.43 26.36
C THR A 587 10.57 -33.79 24.93
N ASP A 588 11.25 -34.73 24.27
CA ASP A 588 11.01 -35.09 22.88
C ASP A 588 9.78 -35.96 22.66
N TYR A 589 9.57 -36.95 23.58
CA TYR A 589 8.42 -37.86 23.53
C TYR A 589 7.97 -38.20 24.94
N PHE A 590 6.82 -37.73 25.37
CA PHE A 590 6.23 -38.08 26.67
C PHE A 590 4.72 -38.31 26.56
N THR A 591 4.18 -39.18 27.39
CA THR A 591 2.74 -39.44 27.43
C THR A 591 2.02 -38.27 28.11
N ILE A 592 0.91 -37.82 27.53
CA ILE A 592 0.04 -36.81 28.13
C ILE A 592 -1.32 -37.41 28.48
N THR A 593 -1.88 -36.96 29.61
CA THR A 593 -3.19 -37.39 30.10
C THR A 593 -4.14 -36.20 30.31
N GLY A 594 -3.73 -35.02 29.97
CA GLY A 594 -4.41 -33.73 30.10
C GLY A 594 -3.47 -32.59 29.76
N ASP A 595 -3.73 -31.42 30.31
CA ASP A 595 -2.82 -30.30 30.25
C ASP A 595 -1.42 -30.70 30.71
N PHE A 596 -0.39 -30.16 30.05
CA PHE A 596 0.98 -30.52 30.34
C PHE A 596 1.91 -29.31 30.35
N THR A 597 3.03 -29.40 31.03
CA THR A 597 3.93 -28.27 31.24
C THR A 597 5.37 -28.58 30.86
N LEU A 598 6.08 -27.53 30.45
CA LEU A 598 7.53 -27.50 30.38
C LEU A 598 8.04 -26.61 31.52
N ASN A 599 8.77 -27.15 32.46
CA ASN A 599 9.43 -26.38 33.52
C ASN A 599 10.65 -25.67 32.91
N VAL A 600 10.75 -24.36 33.11
CA VAL A 600 11.85 -23.57 32.58
C VAL A 600 13.08 -23.72 33.52
N THR A 601 14.07 -24.40 33.00
CA THR A 601 15.36 -24.63 33.68
C THR A 601 16.44 -23.69 33.11
N PHE A 602 17.62 -23.73 33.73
CA PHE A 602 18.81 -22.97 33.27
C PHE A 602 19.18 -23.26 31.80
N ASP A 603 19.02 -24.52 31.35
CA ASP A 603 19.37 -24.95 29.99
C ASP A 603 18.26 -24.61 28.95
N ILE A 604 17.00 -24.48 29.41
CA ILE A 604 15.84 -24.21 28.56
C ILE A 604 15.66 -22.70 28.30
N LEU A 605 15.86 -21.88 29.33
CA LEU A 605 15.60 -20.43 29.25
C LEU A 605 16.34 -19.73 28.07
N PRO A 606 17.65 -19.93 27.85
CA PRO A 606 18.35 -19.30 26.73
C PRO A 606 17.82 -19.75 25.37
N GLN A 607 17.34 -20.99 25.25
CA GLN A 607 16.77 -21.51 24.01
C GLN A 607 15.42 -20.88 23.71
N LEU A 608 14.54 -20.73 24.70
CA LEU A 608 13.27 -20.02 24.56
C LEU A 608 13.48 -18.58 24.11
N GLN A 609 14.41 -17.86 24.75
CA GLN A 609 14.70 -16.44 24.51
C GLN A 609 15.49 -16.16 23.23
N SER A 610 16.12 -17.17 22.62
CA SER A 610 16.87 -17.02 21.37
C SER A 610 16.20 -17.66 20.16
N SER A 611 15.45 -18.73 20.33
CA SER A 611 14.96 -19.58 19.26
C SER A 611 13.45 -19.85 19.34
N GLY A 612 12.81 -19.54 20.46
CA GLY A 612 11.41 -19.87 20.69
C GLY A 612 11.16 -21.36 20.98
N LEU A 613 9.95 -21.80 20.80
CA LEU A 613 9.47 -23.14 21.17
C LEU A 613 8.62 -23.76 20.06
N ILE A 614 8.81 -25.04 19.81
CA ILE A 614 7.89 -25.87 19.03
C ILE A 614 7.24 -26.88 19.99
N ILE A 615 5.91 -26.96 19.92
CA ILE A 615 5.09 -27.93 20.63
C ILE A 615 4.50 -28.86 19.59
N GLY A 616 4.85 -30.11 19.66
CA GLY A 616 4.36 -31.14 18.74
C GLY A 616 3.75 -32.33 19.49
N GLY A 617 3.30 -33.33 18.77
CA GLY A 617 2.77 -34.52 19.37
C GLY A 617 1.86 -35.33 18.48
N GLN A 618 1.09 -36.21 19.10
CA GLN A 618 0.06 -36.96 18.39
C GLN A 618 -1.18 -37.19 19.26
N LYS A 619 -2.33 -37.31 18.58
CA LYS A 619 -3.62 -37.69 19.15
C LYS A 619 -4.07 -36.79 20.31
N TYR A 620 -3.94 -35.49 20.14
CA TYR A 620 -4.54 -34.47 20.99
C TYR A 620 -4.72 -33.16 20.22
N ILE A 621 -5.61 -32.32 20.72
CA ILE A 621 -5.82 -30.96 20.21
C ILE A 621 -5.36 -29.98 21.29
N ALA A 622 -4.37 -29.15 20.95
CA ALA A 622 -3.95 -28.07 21.83
C ALA A 622 -4.84 -26.83 21.59
N THR A 623 -5.26 -26.19 22.67
CA THR A 623 -6.19 -25.06 22.64
C THR A 623 -5.55 -23.73 23.08
N LYS A 624 -4.52 -23.81 23.93
CA LYS A 624 -3.84 -22.63 24.47
C LYS A 624 -2.44 -22.99 24.94
N VAL A 625 -1.52 -22.02 24.81
CA VAL A 625 -0.21 -22.06 25.45
C VAL A 625 -0.05 -20.82 26.32
N SER A 626 0.37 -21.02 27.57
CA SER A 626 0.52 -19.92 28.53
C SER A 626 1.86 -20.01 29.25
N ILE A 627 2.38 -18.87 29.66
CA ILE A 627 3.47 -18.74 30.62
C ILE A 627 2.82 -18.63 32.01
N VAL A 628 3.32 -19.41 32.95
CA VAL A 628 2.93 -19.41 34.36
C VAL A 628 4.15 -18.99 35.18
N HIS A 629 4.08 -17.77 35.72
CA HIS A 629 5.14 -17.16 36.56
C HIS A 629 4.92 -17.43 38.01
#